data_8d4547a2cbb32c826db8c21091e134b2
#
_entry.id   8d4547a2cbb32c826db8c21091e134b2
#
_cell.length_a   1.000
_cell.length_b   1.000
_cell.length_c   1.000
_cell.angle_alpha   90.00
_cell.angle_beta   90.00
_cell.angle_gamma   90.00
#
_symmetry.space_group_name_H-M   'P 1'
#
loop_
_entity.id
_entity.type
_entity.pdbx_description
1 polymer ?
#
loop_
_entity_poly.entity_id
_entity_poly.type
_entity_poly.pdbx_seq_one_letter_code
_entity_poly.pdbx_strand_id
1 'polypeptide(L)'
;MFSQSADKLRFISISTFLCAILLFHAVPLWGESFQVDSPWLTSGLNNQLLKIKFYDQSFTYPSRIKIDLGAGVQVASHQYNPKKNVLFLKIKSVAKEIALGPRPLIIKIPSKATSPKNSKYKKVISKIWIFSPGVVKVDQSTSDNKNLIRLIITGKNTHFKKGRTRIIFKNGNGIKVEQDNILVRNSKYLTADLNVGPIAQSGEYSFYVVTMNKNHDEAEEIIFAPKALKLFSSSNQILDQRKVWGAPKKDWSIMLGGFALLSPDYEGSDDVQVQGFPFLDISWRNRFFVNFQQGLGVNIIRNRNLTFGTSIGYYGSREEDDNEALTGLGDVGGGVDGRLFVFVPVGPISLTSMYRRDLSGNHNGAVFSVGALYFKPVSPKLRVNLQGRLNFASENFMNTYFDINISQASGSSMKVYDADAGVKDISAFNILIYSLTRHWNVVSFMGFSRLLGDAANSPIVEEKGTANQFRFGLGFSYRF
;
A
#
# COMPACT_ATOMS: atom_id res chain seq x y z
N MET A 1 -55.42 -20.35 -1.45
CA MET A 1 -54.64 -21.25 -2.34
C MET A 1 -53.51 -20.48 -2.96
N PHE A 2 -52.32 -21.00 -2.85
CA PHE A 2 -50.95 -20.58 -3.19
C PHE A 2 -50.25 -19.86 -2.01
N SER A 3 -49.63 -20.50 -1.15
CA SER A 3 -48.47 -21.32 -0.87
C SER A 3 -47.14 -20.75 -1.30
N GLN A 4 -46.37 -20.32 -0.29
CA GLN A 4 -44.94 -20.49 0.00
C GLN A 4 -43.93 -20.57 -1.17
N SER A 5 -42.96 -19.65 -1.14
CA SER A 5 -41.56 -20.07 -1.01
C SER A 5 -40.68 -18.87 -0.57
N ALA A 6 -40.27 -18.92 0.68
CA ALA A 6 -39.22 -18.06 1.22
C ALA A 6 -37.90 -18.78 0.96
N ASP A 7 -37.13 -18.32 -0.01
CA ASP A 7 -35.77 -18.81 -0.21
C ASP A 7 -34.75 -17.98 0.55
N LYS A 8 -34.03 -18.70 1.36
CA LYS A 8 -32.96 -18.31 2.27
C LYS A 8 -31.81 -17.64 1.53
N LEU A 9 -31.70 -16.34 1.62
CA LEU A 9 -30.44 -15.65 1.41
C LEU A 9 -29.55 -15.88 2.63
N ARG A 10 -28.61 -16.80 2.49
CA ARG A 10 -27.57 -17.05 3.50
C ARG A 10 -26.67 -15.80 3.59
N PHE A 11 -26.68 -15.17 4.75
CA PHE A 11 -25.67 -14.21 5.16
C PHE A 11 -24.28 -14.86 5.14
N ILE A 12 -23.47 -14.53 4.12
CA ILE A 12 -22.05 -14.82 4.12
C ILE A 12 -21.42 -13.83 5.10
N SER A 13 -20.89 -14.36 6.17
CA SER A 13 -20.24 -13.64 7.27
C SER A 13 -19.15 -12.70 6.73
N ILE A 14 -19.23 -11.42 7.09
CA ILE A 14 -18.29 -10.34 6.74
C ILE A 14 -16.85 -10.65 7.18
N SER A 15 -16.65 -11.58 8.10
CA SER A 15 -15.33 -12.05 8.53
C SER A 15 -14.50 -12.74 7.43
N THR A 16 -15.16 -13.32 6.43
CA THR A 16 -14.49 -13.99 5.30
C THR A 16 -13.99 -13.01 4.24
N PHE A 17 -14.55 -11.81 4.18
CA PHE A 17 -14.14 -10.79 3.19
C PHE A 17 -12.91 -9.98 3.62
N LEU A 18 -12.70 -9.82 4.94
CA LEU A 18 -11.50 -9.11 5.44
C LEU A 18 -10.22 -9.98 5.35
N CYS A 19 -10.33 -11.30 5.44
CA CYS A 19 -9.19 -12.22 5.26
C CYS A 19 -8.70 -12.32 3.81
N ALA A 20 -9.55 -12.07 2.82
CA ALA A 20 -9.17 -12.17 1.40
C ALA A 20 -8.30 -11.00 0.90
N ILE A 21 -8.29 -9.85 1.59
CA ILE A 21 -7.52 -8.66 1.18
C ILE A 21 -6.08 -8.67 1.73
N LEU A 22 -5.78 -9.47 2.76
CA LEU A 22 -4.44 -9.55 3.37
C LEU A 22 -3.53 -10.65 2.79
N LEU A 23 -3.99 -11.45 1.82
CA LEU A 23 -3.27 -12.63 1.31
C LEU A 23 -2.69 -12.50 -0.11
N PHE A 24 -2.59 -11.28 -0.68
CA PHE A 24 -1.87 -11.08 -1.94
C PHE A 24 -0.41 -10.63 -1.72
N HIS A 25 0.33 -11.38 -0.91
CA HIS A 25 1.79 -11.39 -0.96
C HIS A 25 2.24 -12.82 -1.24
N ALA A 26 2.60 -13.05 -2.51
CA ALA A 26 3.40 -14.16 -3.00
C ALA A 26 3.04 -15.53 -2.40
N VAL A 27 1.97 -16.13 -2.90
CA VAL A 27 1.86 -17.58 -2.87
C VAL A 27 2.85 -18.12 -3.92
N PRO A 28 3.89 -18.88 -3.55
CA PRO A 28 4.70 -19.58 -4.52
C PRO A 28 3.80 -20.59 -5.25
N LEU A 29 3.89 -20.63 -6.55
CA LEU A 29 3.30 -21.67 -7.39
C LEU A 29 3.68 -23.04 -6.81
N TRP A 30 2.71 -23.88 -6.61
CA TRP A 30 2.84 -25.24 -6.05
C TRP A 30 3.96 -26.00 -6.75
N GLY A 31 5.00 -26.36 -6.00
CA GLY A 31 6.06 -27.27 -6.45
C GLY A 31 7.47 -27.05 -5.91
N GLU A 32 7.83 -25.86 -5.42
CA GLU A 32 9.18 -25.64 -4.90
C GLU A 32 9.22 -25.69 -3.37
N SER A 33 9.90 -26.72 -2.83
CA SER A 33 10.08 -26.89 -1.39
C SER A 33 11.06 -25.88 -0.76
N PHE A 34 11.63 -24.97 -1.55
CA PHE A 34 12.57 -23.95 -1.07
C PHE A 34 12.73 -22.82 -2.09
N GLN A 35 13.19 -21.66 -1.61
CA GLN A 35 13.50 -20.47 -2.40
C GLN A 35 14.94 -20.03 -2.12
N VAL A 36 15.67 -19.71 -3.19
CA VAL A 36 17.00 -19.07 -3.09
C VAL A 36 16.80 -17.57 -3.16
N ASP A 37 17.13 -16.89 -2.06
CA ASP A 37 17.10 -15.43 -2.02
C ASP A 37 18.36 -14.90 -2.72
N SER A 38 18.19 -14.18 -3.81
CA SER A 38 19.29 -13.69 -4.64
C SER A 38 20.17 -14.79 -5.20
N PRO A 39 19.72 -15.61 -6.16
CA PRO A 39 20.44 -16.77 -6.70
C PRO A 39 21.61 -16.38 -7.64
N TRP A 40 22.37 -15.36 -7.28
CA TRP A 40 23.37 -14.73 -8.14
C TRP A 40 24.75 -14.72 -7.48
N LEU A 41 25.76 -15.17 -8.21
CA LEU A 41 27.17 -15.07 -7.84
C LEU A 41 27.95 -14.32 -8.93
N THR A 42 28.92 -13.52 -8.51
CA THR A 42 29.78 -12.76 -9.43
C THR A 42 31.13 -13.46 -9.56
N SER A 43 31.56 -13.73 -10.79
CA SER A 43 32.87 -14.29 -11.06
C SER A 43 33.99 -13.35 -10.58
N GLY A 44 35.08 -13.92 -10.07
CA GLY A 44 36.20 -13.14 -9.57
C GLY A 44 35.98 -12.41 -8.24
N LEU A 45 34.78 -12.47 -7.62
CA LEU A 45 34.54 -11.91 -6.30
C LEU A 45 34.59 -12.98 -5.19
N ASN A 46 35.07 -12.53 -4.02
CA ASN A 46 35.17 -13.34 -2.80
C ASN A 46 34.09 -12.95 -1.79
N ASN A 47 33.88 -13.79 -0.79
CA ASN A 47 33.01 -13.52 0.36
C ASN A 47 31.55 -13.17 0.01
N GLN A 48 31.00 -13.80 -1.01
CA GLN A 48 29.58 -13.65 -1.35
C GLN A 48 28.69 -14.50 -0.45
N LEU A 49 27.42 -14.07 -0.26
CA LEU A 49 26.45 -14.75 0.60
C LEU A 49 25.24 -15.17 -0.22
N LEU A 50 24.87 -16.45 -0.14
CA LEU A 50 23.59 -16.97 -0.61
C LEU A 50 22.71 -17.33 0.58
N LYS A 51 21.43 -17.02 0.47
CA LYS A 51 20.43 -17.35 1.48
C LYS A 51 19.32 -18.19 0.85
N ILE A 52 19.06 -19.34 1.46
CA ILE A 52 18.10 -20.31 0.97
C ILE A 52 17.06 -20.55 2.05
N LYS A 53 15.79 -20.25 1.74
CA LYS A 53 14.65 -20.46 2.63
C LYS A 53 13.94 -21.74 2.23
N PHE A 54 13.70 -22.63 3.19
CA PHE A 54 12.94 -23.86 3.01
C PHE A 54 11.52 -23.66 3.54
N TYR A 55 10.53 -24.22 2.86
CA TYR A 55 9.13 -24.09 3.26
C TYR A 55 8.62 -25.35 4.00
N ASP A 56 9.05 -26.54 3.56
CA ASP A 56 8.48 -27.80 4.01
C ASP A 56 9.43 -28.73 4.78
N GLN A 57 10.64 -28.29 5.12
CA GLN A 57 11.64 -29.16 5.72
C GLN A 57 12.37 -28.52 6.89
N SER A 58 12.38 -29.21 8.03
CA SER A 58 13.32 -28.98 9.14
C SER A 58 14.52 -29.90 9.03
N PHE A 59 15.72 -29.40 9.30
CA PHE A 59 16.94 -30.17 9.25
C PHE A 59 17.32 -30.67 10.64
N THR A 60 17.35 -31.98 10.80
CA THR A 60 17.78 -32.62 12.06
C THR A 60 19.29 -32.56 12.25
N TYR A 61 20.06 -32.55 11.16
CA TYR A 61 21.54 -32.54 11.18
C TYR A 61 22.11 -31.53 10.20
N PRO A 62 22.06 -30.22 10.50
CA PRO A 62 22.48 -29.16 9.56
C PRO A 62 23.99 -29.22 9.22
N SER A 63 24.83 -29.74 10.11
CA SER A 63 26.28 -29.90 9.88
C SER A 63 26.63 -30.95 8.81
N ARG A 64 25.72 -31.84 8.46
CA ARG A 64 25.92 -32.90 7.46
C ARG A 64 25.39 -32.55 6.08
N ILE A 65 24.91 -31.37 5.87
CA ILE A 65 24.46 -30.90 4.56
C ILE A 65 25.66 -30.80 3.63
N LYS A 66 25.59 -31.44 2.46
CA LYS A 66 26.57 -31.27 1.41
C LYS A 66 26.06 -30.40 0.31
N ILE A 67 26.84 -29.39 -0.10
CA ILE A 67 26.46 -28.36 -1.07
C ILE A 67 27.45 -28.44 -2.23
N ASP A 68 26.90 -28.50 -3.43
CA ASP A 68 27.65 -28.52 -4.66
C ASP A 68 27.13 -27.40 -5.59
N LEU A 69 28.04 -26.53 -5.98
CA LEU A 69 27.81 -25.39 -6.88
C LEU A 69 28.59 -25.56 -8.20
N GLY A 70 29.16 -26.72 -8.39
CA GLY A 70 29.99 -27.02 -9.55
C GLY A 70 31.41 -26.47 -9.48
N ALA A 71 32.22 -26.79 -10.48
CA ALA A 71 33.62 -26.39 -10.55
C ALA A 71 33.77 -24.86 -10.57
N GLY A 72 34.82 -24.38 -9.88
CA GLY A 72 35.15 -22.94 -9.84
C GLY A 72 34.39 -22.10 -8.79
N VAL A 73 33.53 -22.72 -7.99
CA VAL A 73 32.88 -22.06 -6.83
C VAL A 73 33.29 -22.75 -5.53
N GLN A 74 33.89 -22.00 -4.63
CA GLN A 74 34.32 -22.52 -3.33
C GLN A 74 33.41 -22.02 -2.22
N VAL A 75 32.78 -22.95 -1.49
CA VAL A 75 31.99 -22.65 -0.29
C VAL A 75 32.89 -22.58 0.91
N ALA A 76 32.88 -21.49 1.66
CA ALA A 76 33.68 -21.33 2.89
C ALA A 76 33.01 -22.03 4.07
N SER A 77 31.72 -21.80 4.25
CA SER A 77 30.93 -22.36 5.34
C SER A 77 29.43 -22.28 5.02
N HIS A 78 28.66 -23.04 5.74
CA HIS A 78 27.20 -22.91 5.75
C HIS A 78 26.69 -22.93 7.18
N GLN A 79 25.60 -22.20 7.41
CA GLN A 79 24.95 -22.10 8.71
C GLN A 79 23.43 -22.16 8.51
N TYR A 80 22.78 -23.06 9.24
CA TYR A 80 21.34 -23.19 9.23
C TYR A 80 20.72 -22.54 10.46
N ASN A 81 19.69 -21.73 10.24
CA ASN A 81 18.87 -21.14 11.29
C ASN A 81 17.52 -21.90 11.38
N PRO A 82 17.31 -22.73 12.40
CA PRO A 82 16.11 -23.55 12.50
C PRO A 82 14.83 -22.72 12.79
N LYS A 83 14.96 -21.61 13.52
CA LYS A 83 13.79 -20.73 13.82
C LYS A 83 13.22 -20.06 12.59
N LYS A 84 14.07 -19.74 11.60
CA LYS A 84 13.67 -19.06 10.35
C LYS A 84 13.60 -20.02 9.16
N ASN A 85 14.01 -21.27 9.36
CA ASN A 85 14.16 -22.31 8.31
C ASN A 85 15.01 -21.83 7.12
N VAL A 86 16.15 -21.19 7.41
CA VAL A 86 17.04 -20.56 6.43
C VAL A 86 18.44 -21.13 6.54
N LEU A 87 19.00 -21.50 5.39
CA LEU A 87 20.40 -21.89 5.21
C LEU A 87 21.18 -20.72 4.60
N PHE A 88 22.20 -20.27 5.29
CA PHE A 88 23.16 -19.27 4.82
C PHE A 88 24.40 -19.97 4.30
N LEU A 89 24.79 -19.66 3.06
CA LEU A 89 26.02 -20.15 2.44
C LEU A 89 26.99 -18.99 2.26
N LYS A 90 28.14 -19.09 2.89
CA LYS A 90 29.26 -18.17 2.67
C LYS A 90 30.13 -18.71 1.55
N ILE A 91 30.19 -18.05 0.42
CA ILE A 91 31.01 -18.40 -0.73
C ILE A 91 32.38 -17.79 -0.55
N LYS A 92 33.45 -18.60 -0.51
CA LYS A 92 34.82 -18.15 -0.34
C LYS A 92 35.30 -17.40 -1.58
N SER A 93 35.12 -18.03 -2.73
CA SER A 93 35.54 -17.44 -4.01
C SER A 93 34.75 -18.01 -5.18
N VAL A 94 34.68 -17.24 -6.24
CA VAL A 94 34.20 -17.64 -7.56
C VAL A 94 35.29 -17.34 -8.55
N ALA A 95 35.75 -18.35 -9.30
CA ALA A 95 36.85 -18.21 -10.26
C ALA A 95 36.55 -17.15 -11.31
N LYS A 96 37.57 -16.40 -11.77
CA LYS A 96 37.40 -15.35 -12.81
C LYS A 96 37.02 -15.97 -14.16
N GLU A 97 37.56 -17.12 -14.49
CA GLU A 97 37.38 -17.82 -15.78
C GLU A 97 36.26 -18.86 -15.73
N ILE A 98 35.36 -18.75 -14.77
CA ILE A 98 34.24 -19.66 -14.66
C ILE A 98 33.25 -19.39 -15.80
N ALA A 99 32.64 -20.47 -16.33
CA ALA A 99 31.58 -20.32 -17.32
C ALA A 99 30.40 -19.50 -16.73
N LEU A 100 29.99 -18.46 -17.45
CA LEU A 100 28.88 -17.61 -17.04
C LEU A 100 27.54 -18.27 -17.38
N GLY A 101 26.49 -17.88 -16.67
CA GLY A 101 25.14 -18.39 -16.89
C GLY A 101 24.59 -19.24 -15.76
N PRO A 102 23.50 -19.98 -16.04
CA PRO A 102 22.83 -20.80 -15.02
C PRO A 102 23.65 -22.03 -14.66
N ARG A 103 23.69 -22.33 -13.36
CA ARG A 103 24.35 -23.52 -12.81
C ARG A 103 23.45 -24.21 -11.80
N PRO A 104 23.55 -25.55 -11.69
CA PRO A 104 22.81 -26.25 -10.68
C PRO A 104 23.39 -25.96 -9.28
N LEU A 105 22.53 -25.59 -8.36
CA LEU A 105 22.78 -25.64 -6.93
C LEU A 105 22.24 -26.96 -6.41
N ILE A 106 23.11 -27.87 -5.99
CA ILE A 106 22.73 -29.18 -5.50
C ILE A 106 22.95 -29.22 -3.99
N ILE A 107 21.86 -29.38 -3.24
CA ILE A 107 21.90 -29.54 -1.79
C ILE A 107 21.55 -31.01 -1.47
N LYS A 108 22.49 -31.73 -0.85
CA LYS A 108 22.28 -33.09 -0.39
C LYS A 108 22.00 -33.08 1.10
N ILE A 109 20.77 -33.41 1.47
CA ILE A 109 20.25 -33.40 2.83
C ILE A 109 20.25 -34.83 3.33
N PRO A 110 20.88 -35.15 4.48
CA PRO A 110 20.84 -36.49 5.03
C PRO A 110 19.42 -36.87 5.43
N SER A 111 18.89 -37.97 4.90
CA SER A 111 17.66 -38.58 5.41
C SER A 111 17.93 -39.16 6.80
N LYS A 112 16.90 -39.23 7.67
CA LYS A 112 17.00 -39.86 9.01
C LYS A 112 17.82 -41.15 8.91
N ALA A 113 19.03 -41.14 9.47
CA ALA A 113 19.97 -42.21 9.20
C ALA A 113 20.52 -42.85 10.43
N THR A 114 20.54 -44.14 10.39
CA THR A 114 20.98 -45.04 11.39
C THR A 114 22.49 -45.37 11.36
N SER A 115 23.26 -44.86 10.42
CA SER A 115 24.72 -45.12 10.39
C SER A 115 25.47 -44.18 9.44
N PRO A 116 26.70 -43.72 9.76
CA PRO A 116 27.49 -42.82 8.92
C PRO A 116 27.90 -43.39 7.57
N LYS A 117 27.94 -44.70 7.40
CA LYS A 117 28.38 -45.37 6.16
C LYS A 117 27.28 -45.57 5.11
N ASN A 118 25.97 -45.51 5.49
CA ASN A 118 24.84 -45.78 4.59
C ASN A 118 23.78 -44.67 4.58
N SER A 119 24.16 -43.42 4.79
CA SER A 119 23.20 -42.33 4.78
C SER A 119 22.65 -42.07 3.37
N LYS A 120 21.36 -42.35 3.17
CA LYS A 120 20.62 -41.88 1.97
C LYS A 120 20.50 -40.38 2.05
N TYR A 121 20.85 -39.66 0.98
CA TYR A 121 20.69 -38.21 0.87
C TYR A 121 19.49 -37.91 0.00
N LYS A 122 18.62 -36.99 0.47
CA LYS A 122 17.62 -36.35 -0.37
C LYS A 122 18.35 -35.28 -1.16
N LYS A 123 18.24 -35.31 -2.48
CA LYS A 123 18.85 -34.34 -3.37
C LYS A 123 17.84 -33.25 -3.70
N VAL A 124 18.20 -32.00 -3.43
CA VAL A 124 17.43 -30.82 -3.78
C VAL A 124 18.21 -30.02 -4.82
N ILE A 125 17.59 -29.65 -5.91
CA ILE A 125 18.25 -28.99 -7.04
C ILE A 125 17.56 -27.67 -7.30
N SER A 126 18.34 -26.58 -7.40
CA SER A 126 17.92 -25.29 -7.90
C SER A 126 18.93 -24.75 -8.89
N LYS A 127 18.66 -23.58 -9.43
CA LYS A 127 19.59 -22.87 -10.32
C LYS A 127 20.15 -21.63 -9.63
N ILE A 128 21.46 -21.43 -9.74
CA ILE A 128 22.14 -20.16 -9.45
C ILE A 128 22.74 -19.62 -10.74
N TRP A 129 23.00 -18.33 -10.76
CA TRP A 129 23.55 -17.65 -11.92
C TRP A 129 24.91 -17.08 -11.61
N ILE A 130 25.87 -17.25 -12.54
CA ILE A 130 27.19 -16.64 -12.45
C ILE A 130 27.32 -15.62 -13.57
N PHE A 131 27.72 -14.43 -13.22
CA PHE A 131 27.87 -13.31 -14.16
C PHE A 131 29.24 -12.64 -14.06
N SER A 132 29.63 -11.95 -15.14
CA SER A 132 30.86 -11.19 -15.19
C SER A 132 30.75 -9.88 -14.40
N PRO A 133 31.82 -9.41 -13.73
CA PRO A 133 31.88 -8.08 -13.16
C PRO A 133 32.06 -7.03 -14.25
N GLY A 134 31.03 -6.74 -15.02
CA GLY A 134 31.03 -5.63 -15.97
C GLY A 134 30.97 -4.29 -15.24
N VAL A 135 31.74 -3.30 -15.69
CA VAL A 135 31.60 -1.94 -15.22
C VAL A 135 30.52 -1.28 -16.08
N VAL A 136 29.40 -0.96 -15.47
CA VAL A 136 28.29 -0.26 -16.11
C VAL A 136 28.18 1.12 -15.48
N LYS A 137 28.39 2.17 -16.30
CA LYS A 137 27.99 3.52 -15.92
C LYS A 137 26.56 3.73 -16.39
N VAL A 138 25.71 4.21 -15.50
CA VAL A 138 24.31 4.49 -15.80
C VAL A 138 24.05 5.96 -15.56
N ASP A 139 23.70 6.65 -16.62
CA ASP A 139 23.16 8.00 -16.56
C ASP A 139 21.64 7.90 -16.78
N GLN A 140 20.87 8.63 -16.01
CA GLN A 140 19.43 8.67 -16.12
C GLN A 140 18.96 10.07 -16.48
N SER A 141 18.06 10.17 -17.45
CA SER A 141 17.34 11.39 -17.77
C SER A 141 15.84 11.15 -17.66
N THR A 142 15.13 12.13 -17.13
CA THR A 142 13.67 12.13 -17.17
C THR A 142 13.22 12.60 -18.53
N SER A 143 12.38 11.83 -19.21
CA SER A 143 11.67 12.28 -20.41
C SER A 143 10.55 13.27 -20.03
N ASP A 144 10.13 14.11 -20.96
CA ASP A 144 8.98 15.02 -20.82
C ASP A 144 7.68 14.25 -20.48
N ASN A 145 7.64 12.96 -20.77
CA ASN A 145 6.62 12.01 -20.28
C ASN A 145 7.05 11.44 -18.92
N LYS A 146 6.54 12.00 -17.86
CA LYS A 146 6.98 11.91 -16.44
C LYS A 146 7.05 10.53 -15.79
N ASN A 147 6.56 9.49 -16.44
CA ASN A 147 6.68 8.10 -15.99
C ASN A 147 7.77 7.34 -16.75
N LEU A 148 8.41 7.98 -17.74
CA LEU A 148 9.48 7.41 -18.54
C LEU A 148 10.81 7.95 -18.04
N ILE A 149 11.65 7.07 -17.53
CA ILE A 149 13.05 7.34 -17.25
C ILE A 149 13.87 6.71 -18.37
N ARG A 150 14.63 7.52 -19.08
CA ARG A 150 15.60 7.02 -20.05
C ARG A 150 16.90 6.70 -19.34
N LEU A 151 17.31 5.45 -19.40
CA LEU A 151 18.61 5.00 -18.97
C LEU A 151 19.57 5.06 -20.14
N ILE A 152 20.75 5.64 -19.90
CA ILE A 152 21.89 5.62 -20.81
C ILE A 152 22.94 4.73 -20.14
N ILE A 153 23.18 3.55 -20.69
CA ILE A 153 24.07 2.56 -20.12
C ILE A 153 25.35 2.47 -20.95
N THR A 154 26.46 2.76 -20.30
CA THR A 154 27.78 2.62 -20.87
C THR A 154 28.55 1.50 -20.18
N GLY A 155 28.88 0.47 -20.91
CA GLY A 155 29.60 -0.68 -20.41
C GLY A 155 31.08 -0.66 -20.75
N LYS A 156 31.91 -1.23 -19.87
CA LYS A 156 33.32 -1.53 -20.14
C LYS A 156 33.46 -3.05 -20.19
N ASN A 157 34.05 -3.57 -21.27
CA ASN A 157 34.13 -5.01 -21.54
C ASN A 157 32.76 -5.70 -21.66
N THR A 158 31.84 -5.03 -22.32
CA THR A 158 30.47 -5.53 -22.55
C THR A 158 30.25 -5.87 -24.01
N HIS A 159 29.28 -6.73 -24.29
CA HIS A 159 28.94 -7.20 -25.64
C HIS A 159 27.43 -7.04 -25.90
N PHE A 160 26.92 -5.83 -25.75
CA PHE A 160 25.52 -5.55 -26.03
C PHE A 160 25.17 -5.84 -27.50
N LYS A 161 24.04 -6.48 -27.75
CA LYS A 161 23.59 -6.90 -29.09
C LYS A 161 22.16 -6.43 -29.33
N LYS A 162 21.95 -5.78 -30.49
CA LYS A 162 20.62 -5.29 -30.90
C LYS A 162 19.60 -6.43 -30.92
N GLY A 163 18.40 -6.19 -30.31
CA GLY A 163 17.30 -7.16 -30.22
C GLY A 163 17.54 -8.31 -29.23
N ARG A 164 18.77 -8.48 -28.69
CA ARG A 164 19.11 -9.59 -27.79
C ARG A 164 19.52 -9.15 -26.39
N THR A 165 19.80 -7.86 -26.18
CA THR A 165 20.13 -7.34 -24.85
C THR A 165 18.85 -6.90 -24.15
N ARG A 166 18.70 -7.34 -22.89
CA ARG A 166 17.54 -7.07 -22.02
C ARG A 166 18.00 -6.47 -20.71
N ILE A 167 17.11 -5.77 -20.02
CA ILE A 167 17.34 -5.21 -18.68
C ILE A 167 16.35 -5.85 -17.73
N ILE A 168 16.85 -6.42 -16.61
CA ILE A 168 16.07 -7.15 -15.62
C ILE A 168 16.37 -6.59 -14.23
N PHE A 169 15.36 -6.08 -13.56
CA PHE A 169 15.50 -5.57 -12.19
C PHE A 169 15.42 -6.69 -11.16
N LYS A 170 16.31 -6.64 -10.16
CA LYS A 170 16.36 -7.64 -9.09
C LYS A 170 15.12 -7.59 -8.18
N ASN A 171 14.64 -6.39 -7.85
CA ASN A 171 13.45 -6.11 -7.04
C ASN A 171 12.69 -4.93 -7.66
N GLY A 172 12.26 -5.09 -8.90
CA GLY A 172 11.70 -4.00 -9.70
C GLY A 172 10.18 -3.89 -9.61
N ASN A 173 9.56 -4.11 -8.45
CA ASN A 173 8.12 -3.93 -8.31
C ASN A 173 7.73 -2.51 -8.74
N GLY A 174 6.91 -2.41 -9.78
CA GLY A 174 6.49 -1.13 -10.34
C GLY A 174 7.44 -0.51 -11.37
N ILE A 175 8.57 -1.16 -11.70
CA ILE A 175 9.46 -0.73 -12.78
C ILE A 175 9.29 -1.70 -13.95
N LYS A 176 8.80 -1.20 -15.07
CA LYS A 176 8.65 -1.95 -16.31
C LYS A 176 9.66 -1.44 -17.34
N VAL A 177 10.46 -2.34 -17.88
CA VAL A 177 11.35 -2.05 -19.00
C VAL A 177 10.60 -2.37 -20.28
N GLU A 178 10.50 -1.42 -21.19
CA GLU A 178 10.02 -1.66 -22.56
C GLU A 178 11.14 -2.33 -23.34
N GLN A 179 11.17 -3.67 -23.30
CA GLN A 179 12.27 -4.48 -23.87
C GLN A 179 12.47 -4.23 -25.37
N ASP A 180 11.37 -3.97 -26.08
CA ASP A 180 11.41 -3.69 -27.54
C ASP A 180 11.99 -2.30 -27.85
N ASN A 181 12.01 -1.41 -26.87
CA ASN A 181 12.55 -0.05 -26.97
C ASN A 181 14.01 0.07 -26.49
N ILE A 182 14.69 -1.05 -26.25
CA ILE A 182 16.12 -1.04 -25.93
C ILE A 182 16.91 -0.80 -27.23
N LEU A 183 17.50 0.39 -27.32
CA LEU A 183 18.31 0.79 -28.45
C LEU A 183 19.80 0.54 -28.16
N VAL A 184 20.33 -0.54 -28.72
CA VAL A 184 21.76 -0.86 -28.66
C VAL A 184 22.47 -0.12 -29.80
N ARG A 185 23.31 0.88 -29.46
CA ARG A 185 24.10 1.62 -30.45
C ARG A 185 25.37 0.86 -30.84
N ASN A 186 26.01 0.21 -29.89
CA ASN A 186 27.17 -0.66 -30.11
C ASN A 186 27.35 -1.61 -28.93
N SER A 187 28.40 -2.44 -28.93
CA SER A 187 28.66 -3.41 -27.85
C SER A 187 28.86 -2.80 -26.46
N LYS A 188 29.07 -1.49 -26.36
CA LYS A 188 29.35 -0.80 -25.09
C LYS A 188 28.30 0.25 -24.73
N TYR A 189 27.32 0.50 -25.60
CA TYR A 189 26.40 1.63 -25.43
C TYR A 189 24.98 1.24 -25.79
N LEU A 190 24.08 1.40 -24.83
CA LEU A 190 22.65 1.23 -25.06
C LEU A 190 21.81 2.28 -24.32
N THR A 191 20.62 2.50 -24.80
CA THR A 191 19.58 3.27 -24.13
C THR A 191 18.34 2.43 -23.95
N ALA A 192 17.66 2.62 -22.82
CA ALA A 192 16.41 1.92 -22.52
C ALA A 192 15.44 2.86 -21.83
N ASP A 193 14.17 2.76 -22.19
CA ASP A 193 13.11 3.50 -21.56
C ASP A 193 12.44 2.63 -20.49
N LEU A 194 12.38 3.16 -19.27
CA LEU A 194 11.75 2.55 -18.12
C LEU A 194 10.42 3.23 -17.86
N ASN A 195 9.36 2.44 -17.78
CA ASN A 195 8.08 2.89 -17.25
C ASN A 195 8.05 2.63 -15.74
N VAL A 196 8.11 3.71 -14.96
CA VAL A 196 8.09 3.64 -13.49
C VAL A 196 6.66 3.80 -13.03
N GLY A 197 6.07 2.69 -12.67
CA GLY A 197 4.70 2.65 -12.16
C GLY A 197 4.60 3.22 -10.75
N PRO A 198 3.38 3.54 -10.32
CA PRO A 198 3.11 4.19 -9.04
C PRO A 198 3.42 3.34 -7.81
N ILE A 199 3.60 2.03 -7.97
CA ILE A 199 3.99 1.11 -6.90
C ILE A 199 5.52 1.00 -6.73
N ALA A 200 6.30 1.63 -7.60
CA ALA A 200 7.75 1.65 -7.47
C ALA A 200 8.15 2.46 -6.24
N GLN A 201 8.84 1.80 -5.33
CA GLN A 201 9.34 2.45 -4.11
C GLN A 201 10.52 3.36 -4.46
N SER A 202 10.73 4.39 -3.65
CA SER A 202 11.97 5.15 -3.74
C SER A 202 13.13 4.35 -3.20
N GLY A 203 14.27 4.58 -3.77
CA GLY A 203 15.48 3.91 -3.33
C GLY A 203 16.46 3.68 -4.47
N GLU A 204 17.49 2.94 -4.13
CA GLU A 204 18.49 2.53 -5.10
C GLU A 204 18.14 1.14 -5.63
N TYR A 205 18.01 1.03 -6.92
CA TYR A 205 17.71 -0.21 -7.60
C TYR A 205 18.92 -0.76 -8.33
N SER A 206 19.10 -2.05 -8.17
CA SER A 206 20.09 -2.81 -8.92
C SER A 206 19.42 -3.59 -10.03
N PHE A 207 20.06 -3.67 -11.17
CA PHE A 207 19.52 -4.42 -12.30
C PHE A 207 20.61 -5.21 -13.01
N TYR A 208 20.19 -6.11 -13.87
CA TYR A 208 21.06 -6.91 -14.74
C TYR A 208 20.85 -6.46 -16.18
N VAL A 209 21.95 -6.35 -16.91
CA VAL A 209 21.96 -6.22 -18.37
C VAL A 209 22.31 -7.60 -18.91
N VAL A 210 21.39 -8.26 -19.57
CA VAL A 210 21.49 -9.63 -20.04
C VAL A 210 21.52 -9.64 -21.56
N THR A 211 22.57 -10.15 -22.16
CA THR A 211 22.63 -10.37 -23.60
C THR A 211 22.37 -11.85 -23.90
N MET A 212 21.31 -12.12 -24.63
CA MET A 212 20.88 -13.47 -24.99
C MET A 212 21.63 -13.97 -26.22
N ASN A 213 21.68 -15.29 -26.39
CA ASN A 213 22.16 -15.93 -27.60
C ASN A 213 21.18 -15.70 -28.79
N LYS A 214 21.49 -16.24 -29.96
CA LYS A 214 20.64 -16.04 -31.18
C LYS A 214 19.23 -16.63 -31.02
N ASN A 215 19.09 -17.69 -30.26
CA ASN A 215 17.82 -18.39 -30.06
C ASN A 215 16.96 -17.82 -28.92
N HIS A 216 17.50 -16.85 -28.14
CA HIS A 216 16.87 -16.24 -26.98
C HIS A 216 16.54 -17.21 -25.82
N ASP A 217 17.22 -18.36 -25.76
CA ASP A 217 17.01 -19.40 -24.74
C ASP A 217 18.09 -19.37 -23.64
N GLU A 218 19.30 -18.88 -23.97
CA GLU A 218 20.40 -18.79 -23.01
C GLU A 218 21.06 -17.41 -22.97
N ALA A 219 21.55 -16.99 -21.81
CA ALA A 219 22.30 -15.77 -21.64
C ALA A 219 23.77 -15.98 -22.03
N GLU A 220 24.26 -15.22 -23.02
CA GLU A 220 25.69 -15.16 -23.39
C GLU A 220 26.47 -14.27 -22.42
N GLU A 221 25.86 -13.19 -21.94
CA GLU A 221 26.49 -12.25 -21.02
C GLU A 221 25.48 -11.73 -20.00
N ILE A 222 25.89 -11.67 -18.73
CA ILE A 222 25.10 -11.07 -17.67
C ILE A 222 25.98 -10.09 -16.90
N ILE A 223 25.57 -8.84 -16.87
CA ILE A 223 26.28 -7.76 -16.19
C ILE A 223 25.39 -7.21 -15.09
N PHE A 224 25.92 -7.16 -13.88
CA PHE A 224 25.23 -6.59 -12.74
C PHE A 224 25.56 -5.11 -12.58
N ALA A 225 24.54 -4.29 -12.51
CA ALA A 225 24.63 -2.85 -12.21
C ALA A 225 24.08 -2.60 -10.81
N PRO A 226 24.93 -2.60 -9.77
CA PRO A 226 24.50 -2.39 -8.39
C PRO A 226 24.12 -0.93 -8.17
N LYS A 227 22.96 -0.70 -7.52
CA LYS A 227 22.47 0.64 -7.16
C LYS A 227 22.50 1.68 -8.29
N ALA A 228 22.34 1.19 -9.52
CA ALA A 228 22.61 1.97 -10.72
C ALA A 228 21.41 2.86 -11.15
N LEU A 229 20.23 2.57 -10.66
CA LEU A 229 19.05 3.43 -10.82
C LEU A 229 18.64 3.98 -9.46
N LYS A 230 18.54 5.29 -9.35
CA LYS A 230 18.05 5.96 -8.14
C LYS A 230 16.68 6.55 -8.40
N LEU A 231 15.67 5.93 -7.83
CA LEU A 231 14.33 6.49 -7.80
C LEU A 231 14.18 7.36 -6.55
N PHE A 232 13.92 8.63 -6.77
CA PHE A 232 13.58 9.53 -5.68
C PHE A 232 12.10 9.37 -5.40
N SER A 233 11.75 8.91 -4.18
CA SER A 233 10.36 8.98 -3.74
C SER A 233 9.95 10.42 -3.73
N SER A 234 8.92 10.68 -4.45
CA SER A 234 8.03 11.68 -3.97
C SER A 234 7.17 11.01 -2.89
N SER A 235 7.66 11.00 -1.66
CA SER A 235 6.92 10.52 -0.47
C SER A 235 5.58 11.25 -0.26
N ASN A 236 5.22 12.09 -1.18
CA ASN A 236 3.97 12.81 -1.30
C ASN A 236 2.94 12.12 -2.22
N GLN A 237 3.16 10.87 -2.64
CA GLN A 237 2.20 10.17 -3.52
C GLN A 237 0.81 10.00 -2.88
N ILE A 238 0.73 9.96 -1.55
CA ILE A 238 -0.55 9.87 -0.83
C ILE A 238 -1.35 11.17 -0.96
N LEU A 239 -0.68 12.30 -1.11
CA LEU A 239 -1.29 13.62 -1.18
C LEU A 239 -1.10 14.36 -2.51
N ASP A 240 -0.18 13.91 -3.37
CA ASP A 240 0.06 14.51 -4.68
C ASP A 240 -0.47 13.62 -5.82
N GLN A 241 -1.78 13.65 -5.98
CA GLN A 241 -2.48 12.96 -7.07
C GLN A 241 -1.97 13.36 -8.47
N ARG A 242 -1.29 14.50 -8.60
CA ARG A 242 -0.76 15.03 -9.86
C ARG A 242 0.40 14.22 -10.41
N LYS A 243 1.26 13.66 -9.53
CA LYS A 243 2.43 12.86 -9.96
C LYS A 243 2.06 11.51 -10.53
N VAL A 244 0.92 10.96 -10.13
CA VAL A 244 0.40 9.68 -10.64
C VAL A 244 -0.03 9.79 -12.12
N TRP A 245 -0.38 11.00 -12.59
CA TRP A 245 -0.99 11.22 -13.90
C TRP A 245 -0.14 12.06 -14.87
N GLY A 246 1.11 12.34 -14.54
CA GLY A 246 2.02 13.02 -15.46
C GLY A 246 1.65 14.45 -15.84
N ALA A 247 0.86 15.14 -15.02
CA ALA A 247 0.56 16.55 -15.25
C ALA A 247 1.79 17.43 -14.99
N PRO A 248 2.02 18.53 -15.73
CA PRO A 248 3.10 19.48 -15.47
C PRO A 248 3.03 19.96 -14.02
N LYS A 249 4.18 20.31 -13.42
CA LYS A 249 4.23 20.98 -12.12
C LYS A 249 3.49 22.33 -12.22
N LYS A 250 2.16 22.24 -12.23
CA LYS A 250 1.32 23.39 -12.00
C LYS A 250 1.40 23.68 -10.51
N ASP A 251 1.61 24.90 -10.13
CA ASP A 251 1.51 25.32 -8.73
C ASP A 251 0.12 25.00 -8.16
N TRP A 252 -0.89 24.97 -9.00
CA TRP A 252 -2.26 24.65 -8.69
C TRP A 252 -2.67 23.24 -9.13
N SER A 253 -3.43 22.55 -8.29
CA SER A 253 -4.21 21.37 -8.63
C SER A 253 -5.65 21.69 -8.30
N ILE A 254 -6.51 21.64 -9.29
CA ILE A 254 -7.93 21.97 -9.14
C ILE A 254 -8.74 20.79 -9.64
N MET A 255 -9.62 20.28 -8.78
CA MET A 255 -10.59 19.24 -9.10
C MET A 255 -11.93 19.67 -8.52
N LEU A 256 -12.93 19.80 -9.37
CA LEU A 256 -14.28 20.24 -9.02
C LEU A 256 -15.29 19.22 -9.51
N GLY A 257 -16.42 19.09 -8.82
CA GLY A 257 -17.46 18.15 -9.23
C GLY A 257 -18.69 18.17 -8.33
N GLY A 258 -19.48 17.14 -8.43
CA GLY A 258 -20.66 16.87 -7.61
C GLY A 258 -20.62 15.45 -7.08
N PHE A 259 -21.19 15.26 -5.89
CA PHE A 259 -21.17 14.02 -5.15
C PHE A 259 -22.50 13.83 -4.41
N ALA A 260 -23.15 12.70 -4.59
CA ALA A 260 -24.31 12.30 -3.81
C ALA A 260 -23.86 11.30 -2.73
N LEU A 261 -24.29 11.53 -1.51
CA LEU A 261 -23.97 10.72 -0.34
C LEU A 261 -25.25 10.19 0.30
N LEU A 262 -25.34 8.88 0.39
CA LEU A 262 -26.29 8.18 1.25
C LEU A 262 -25.61 8.01 2.61
N SER A 263 -26.22 8.56 3.65
CA SER A 263 -25.71 8.50 5.03
C SER A 263 -26.86 8.42 6.02
N PRO A 264 -26.62 7.92 7.25
CA PRO A 264 -27.60 8.05 8.33
C PRO A 264 -28.02 9.52 8.51
N ASP A 265 -29.28 9.74 8.90
CA ASP A 265 -29.84 11.07 9.14
C ASP A 265 -29.09 11.80 10.24
N TYR A 266 -28.80 11.10 11.34
CA TYR A 266 -27.92 11.54 12.43
C TYR A 266 -26.95 10.43 12.81
N GLU A 267 -25.97 10.74 13.62
CA GLU A 267 -24.98 9.74 14.11
C GLU A 267 -25.64 8.82 15.11
N GLY A 268 -25.91 7.57 14.69
CA GLY A 268 -26.66 6.56 15.45
C GLY A 268 -28.00 6.16 14.80
N SER A 269 -28.49 6.87 13.80
CA SER A 269 -29.73 6.55 13.09
C SER A 269 -29.64 5.23 12.31
N ASP A 270 -30.73 4.49 12.22
CA ASP A 270 -30.95 3.38 11.29
C ASP A 270 -31.61 3.83 9.98
N ASP A 271 -32.24 5.01 9.98
CA ASP A 271 -32.72 5.68 8.77
C ASP A 271 -31.59 6.35 8.02
N VAL A 272 -31.78 6.48 6.70
CA VAL A 272 -30.77 7.03 5.80
C VAL A 272 -31.35 8.08 4.88
N GLN A 273 -30.56 9.10 4.58
CA GLN A 273 -30.90 10.17 3.65
C GLN A 273 -29.87 10.31 2.52
N VAL A 274 -30.29 10.86 1.41
CA VAL A 274 -29.40 11.20 0.28
C VAL A 274 -29.18 12.69 0.26
N GLN A 275 -27.92 13.10 0.36
CA GLN A 275 -27.53 14.51 0.30
C GLN A 275 -26.58 14.76 -0.87
N GLY A 276 -26.75 15.88 -1.55
CA GLY A 276 -25.87 16.35 -2.62
C GLY A 276 -24.80 17.29 -2.07
N PHE A 277 -23.54 17.04 -2.43
CA PHE A 277 -22.43 17.90 -2.02
C PHE A 277 -21.61 18.36 -3.22
N PRO A 278 -21.07 19.58 -3.21
CA PRO A 278 -20.04 19.96 -4.14
C PRO A 278 -18.74 19.21 -3.82
N PHE A 279 -18.12 18.62 -4.84
CA PHE A 279 -16.81 18.03 -4.71
C PHE A 279 -15.74 19.07 -5.03
N LEU A 280 -14.94 19.41 -4.05
CA LEU A 280 -13.81 20.31 -4.18
C LEU A 280 -12.52 19.59 -3.76
N ASP A 281 -11.47 19.69 -4.56
CA ASP A 281 -10.10 19.40 -4.16
C ASP A 281 -9.15 20.36 -4.87
N ILE A 282 -8.80 21.42 -4.17
CA ILE A 282 -7.95 22.50 -4.66
C ILE A 282 -6.69 22.52 -3.80
N SER A 283 -5.52 22.54 -4.42
CA SER A 283 -4.27 22.74 -3.68
C SER A 283 -3.30 23.63 -4.44
N TRP A 284 -2.59 24.48 -3.70
CA TRP A 284 -1.54 25.33 -4.20
C TRP A 284 -0.19 24.95 -3.60
N ARG A 285 0.77 24.64 -4.49
CA ARG A 285 2.13 24.18 -4.11
C ARG A 285 2.16 23.06 -3.10
N ASN A 286 1.06 22.29 -2.99
CA ASN A 286 0.88 21.27 -1.94
C ASN A 286 1.00 21.82 -0.51
N ARG A 287 0.96 23.12 -0.34
CA ARG A 287 1.05 23.79 0.96
C ARG A 287 -0.30 24.24 1.45
N PHE A 288 -1.03 24.94 0.63
CA PHE A 288 -2.40 25.36 0.95
C PHE A 288 -3.39 24.45 0.23
N PHE A 289 -4.49 24.13 0.86
CA PHE A 289 -5.50 23.27 0.28
C PHE A 289 -6.91 23.64 0.74
N VAL A 290 -7.88 23.30 -0.10
CA VAL A 290 -9.32 23.26 0.24
C VAL A 290 -9.84 21.95 -0.28
N ASN A 291 -10.37 21.09 0.58
CA ASN A 291 -11.01 19.87 0.17
C ASN A 291 -12.13 19.46 1.13
N PHE A 292 -13.00 18.56 0.66
CA PHE A 292 -14.16 18.11 1.43
C PHE A 292 -13.78 17.43 2.76
N GLN A 293 -12.69 16.67 2.80
CA GLN A 293 -12.33 15.91 4.00
C GLN A 293 -11.67 16.72 5.09
N GLN A 294 -10.81 17.67 4.71
CA GLN A 294 -9.96 18.41 5.64
C GLN A 294 -10.38 19.87 5.79
N GLY A 295 -11.24 20.37 4.90
CA GLY A 295 -11.61 21.79 4.87
C GLY A 295 -10.53 22.66 4.21
N LEU A 296 -10.44 23.91 4.66
CA LEU A 296 -9.43 24.89 4.24
C LEU A 296 -8.22 24.80 5.17
N GLY A 297 -7.04 24.54 4.63
CA GLY A 297 -5.90 24.31 5.49
C GLY A 297 -4.53 24.57 4.88
N VAL A 298 -3.52 24.35 5.72
CA VAL A 298 -2.11 24.50 5.39
C VAL A 298 -1.28 23.35 5.94
N ASN A 299 -0.42 22.80 5.10
CA ASN A 299 0.65 21.89 5.52
C ASN A 299 1.82 22.74 6.03
N ILE A 300 2.02 22.79 7.34
CA ILE A 300 3.10 23.53 8.01
C ILE A 300 4.43 22.83 7.75
N ILE A 301 4.47 21.52 8.03
CA ILE A 301 5.58 20.64 7.73
C ILE A 301 5.11 19.63 6.70
N ARG A 302 5.88 19.49 5.63
CA ARG A 302 5.63 18.47 4.62
C ARG A 302 6.95 18.01 4.01
N ASN A 303 7.40 16.85 4.48
CA ASN A 303 8.60 16.19 4.00
C ASN A 303 8.34 14.69 3.76
N ARG A 304 9.38 13.91 3.55
CA ARG A 304 9.26 12.47 3.24
C ARG A 304 8.75 11.63 4.41
N ASN A 305 8.98 12.09 5.63
CA ASN A 305 8.76 11.31 6.84
C ASN A 305 7.56 11.79 7.63
N LEU A 306 7.11 13.04 7.37
CA LEU A 306 6.08 13.68 8.17
C LEU A 306 5.33 14.72 7.34
N THR A 307 4.00 14.69 7.46
CA THR A 307 3.14 15.83 7.14
C THR A 307 2.45 16.25 8.43
N PHE A 308 2.60 17.51 8.79
CA PHE A 308 1.90 18.16 9.89
C PHE A 308 1.24 19.41 9.37
N GLY A 309 -0.02 19.62 9.72
CA GLY A 309 -0.78 20.77 9.26
C GLY A 309 -1.96 21.10 10.13
N THR A 310 -2.62 22.18 9.75
CA THR A 310 -3.85 22.66 10.39
C THR A 310 -4.87 23.03 9.34
N SER A 311 -6.15 22.95 9.70
CA SER A 311 -7.24 23.36 8.83
C SER A 311 -8.47 23.79 9.63
N ILE A 312 -9.40 24.44 8.95
CA ILE A 312 -10.74 24.73 9.42
C ILE A 312 -11.69 23.91 8.56
N GLY A 313 -12.54 23.13 9.19
CA GLY A 313 -13.56 22.32 8.54
C GLY A 313 -14.96 22.79 8.91
N TYR A 314 -15.94 22.28 8.19
CA TYR A 314 -17.36 22.44 8.47
C TYR A 314 -17.93 21.13 9.03
N TYR A 315 -18.89 21.22 9.94
CA TYR A 315 -19.75 20.13 10.37
C TYR A 315 -21.23 20.56 10.28
N GLY A 316 -22.11 19.61 9.90
CA GLY A 316 -23.53 19.86 9.73
C GLY A 316 -24.29 20.04 11.04
N SER A 317 -25.51 20.55 10.99
CA SER A 317 -26.48 20.55 12.08
C SER A 317 -27.07 19.17 12.31
N ARG A 318 -27.70 18.96 13.46
CA ARG A 318 -28.68 17.92 13.75
C ARG A 318 -29.92 18.62 14.27
N GLU A 319 -30.99 18.59 13.51
CA GLU A 319 -32.24 19.27 13.84
C GLU A 319 -33.30 18.25 14.26
N GLU A 320 -34.22 18.64 15.14
CA GLU A 320 -35.31 17.73 15.58
C GLU A 320 -36.15 17.24 14.39
N ASP A 321 -36.30 18.10 13.37
CA ASP A 321 -37.10 17.80 12.18
C ASP A 321 -36.38 16.84 11.18
N ASP A 322 -35.09 16.55 11.39
CA ASP A 322 -34.34 15.62 10.53
C ASP A 322 -34.84 14.17 10.65
N ASN A 323 -35.37 13.79 11.85
CA ASN A 323 -35.89 12.44 12.09
C ASN A 323 -36.81 12.42 13.31
N GLU A 324 -37.89 11.61 13.28
CA GLU A 324 -38.84 11.47 14.39
C GLU A 324 -38.17 11.05 15.71
N ALA A 325 -37.09 10.27 15.66
CA ALA A 325 -36.33 9.88 16.83
C ALA A 325 -35.63 11.04 17.55
N LEU A 326 -35.47 12.17 16.90
CA LEU A 326 -34.84 13.37 17.47
C LEU A 326 -35.84 14.28 18.19
N THR A 327 -37.16 14.04 18.04
CA THR A 327 -38.20 14.87 18.64
C THR A 327 -38.02 15.01 20.16
N GLY A 328 -37.99 16.26 20.65
CA GLY A 328 -37.80 16.58 22.06
C GLY A 328 -36.32 16.61 22.53
N LEU A 329 -35.36 16.35 21.64
CA LEU A 329 -33.93 16.40 21.98
C LEU A 329 -33.27 17.78 21.74
N GLY A 330 -33.94 18.64 21.00
CA GLY A 330 -33.42 19.95 20.64
C GLY A 330 -32.41 19.93 19.49
N ASP A 331 -32.21 21.09 18.89
CA ASP A 331 -31.32 21.29 17.76
C ASP A 331 -29.87 21.42 18.19
N VAL A 332 -28.96 20.86 17.39
CA VAL A 332 -27.53 21.10 17.48
C VAL A 332 -27.09 21.84 16.23
N GLY A 333 -26.73 23.11 16.36
CA GLY A 333 -26.33 23.96 15.22
C GLY A 333 -25.08 23.42 14.50
N GLY A 334 -25.09 23.53 13.18
CA GLY A 334 -23.90 23.32 12.38
C GLY A 334 -22.87 24.44 12.57
N GLY A 335 -21.60 24.15 12.29
CA GLY A 335 -20.55 25.12 12.54
C GLY A 335 -19.21 24.76 11.92
N VAL A 336 -18.16 25.37 12.45
CA VAL A 336 -16.79 25.15 12.01
C VAL A 336 -15.94 24.53 13.12
N ASP A 337 -15.08 23.62 12.74
CA ASP A 337 -14.08 23.04 13.63
C ASP A 337 -12.64 23.42 13.22
N GLY A 338 -11.78 23.62 14.21
CA GLY A 338 -10.35 23.71 14.03
C GLY A 338 -9.72 22.33 14.07
N ARG A 339 -8.81 22.05 13.16
CA ARG A 339 -8.17 20.74 13.01
C ARG A 339 -6.66 20.83 13.04
N LEU A 340 -6.02 19.89 13.75
CA LEU A 340 -4.59 19.61 13.68
C LEU A 340 -4.44 18.18 13.19
N PHE A 341 -3.54 17.95 12.24
CA PHE A 341 -3.35 16.61 11.69
C PHE A 341 -1.89 16.26 11.46
N VAL A 342 -1.60 14.99 11.59
CA VAL A 342 -0.29 14.38 11.37
C VAL A 342 -0.44 13.16 10.49
N PHE A 343 0.44 13.02 9.49
CA PHE A 343 0.59 11.80 8.68
C PHE A 343 2.05 11.38 8.70
N VAL A 344 2.30 10.13 9.10
CA VAL A 344 3.63 9.53 9.15
C VAL A 344 3.66 8.32 8.21
N PRO A 345 4.34 8.41 7.05
CA PRO A 345 4.49 7.27 6.14
C PRO A 345 5.34 6.16 6.76
N VAL A 346 4.81 4.93 6.78
CA VAL A 346 5.48 3.73 7.27
C VAL A 346 5.31 2.62 6.21
N GLY A 347 6.28 2.47 5.33
CA GLY A 347 6.18 1.52 4.21
C GLY A 347 4.99 1.85 3.28
N PRO A 348 4.06 0.92 3.03
CA PRO A 348 2.93 1.12 2.13
C PRO A 348 1.75 1.86 2.76
N ILE A 349 1.78 2.10 4.05
CA ILE A 349 0.73 2.77 4.81
C ILE A 349 1.21 4.11 5.36
N SER A 350 0.28 4.97 5.74
CA SER A 350 0.55 6.15 6.56
C SER A 350 -0.23 6.06 7.86
N LEU A 351 0.46 6.16 8.98
CA LEU A 351 -0.18 6.37 10.26
C LEU A 351 -0.73 7.80 10.29
N THR A 352 -1.94 7.94 10.80
CA THR A 352 -2.66 9.21 10.82
C THR A 352 -3.10 9.54 12.23
N SER A 353 -3.01 10.81 12.59
CA SER A 353 -3.61 11.35 13.80
C SER A 353 -4.27 12.67 13.47
N MET A 354 -5.45 12.92 14.04
CA MET A 354 -6.19 14.17 13.87
C MET A 354 -6.87 14.56 15.16
N TYR A 355 -6.72 15.81 15.54
CA TYR A 355 -7.49 16.44 16.59
C TYR A 355 -8.37 17.51 15.97
N ARG A 356 -9.66 17.50 16.25
CA ARG A 356 -10.62 18.53 15.84
C ARG A 356 -11.38 19.04 17.04
N ARG A 357 -11.65 20.33 17.07
CA ARG A 357 -12.42 20.99 18.13
C ARG A 357 -13.37 22.01 17.53
N ASP A 358 -14.57 22.03 18.06
CA ASP A 358 -15.56 23.06 17.74
C ASP A 358 -15.02 24.48 18.04
N LEU A 359 -15.18 25.37 17.07
CA LEU A 359 -14.85 26.81 17.17
C LEU A 359 -16.09 27.68 17.15
N SER A 360 -17.26 27.15 16.83
CA SER A 360 -18.53 27.88 16.73
C SER A 360 -19.25 27.99 18.04
N GLY A 361 -18.90 27.13 19.02
CA GLY A 361 -19.52 27.09 20.34
C GLY A 361 -20.82 26.28 20.40
N ASN A 362 -21.22 25.60 19.31
CA ASN A 362 -22.47 24.86 19.26
C ASN A 362 -22.43 23.56 20.09
N HIS A 363 -21.29 22.92 20.20
CA HIS A 363 -21.11 21.75 21.06
C HIS A 363 -19.85 21.82 21.94
N ASN A 364 -18.97 22.80 21.73
CA ASN A 364 -17.72 23.01 22.50
C ASN A 364 -16.84 21.74 22.68
N GLY A 365 -17.15 20.69 21.94
CA GLY A 365 -16.52 19.38 22.06
C GLY A 365 -15.29 19.23 21.17
N ALA A 366 -14.58 18.15 21.40
CA ALA A 366 -13.42 17.76 20.62
C ALA A 366 -13.45 16.27 20.26
N VAL A 367 -12.84 15.91 19.13
CA VAL A 367 -12.63 14.52 18.72
C VAL A 367 -11.17 14.33 18.37
N PHE A 368 -10.55 13.31 18.97
CA PHE A 368 -9.22 12.84 18.64
C PHE A 368 -9.30 11.52 17.88
N SER A 369 -8.62 11.43 16.75
CA SER A 369 -8.63 10.26 15.88
C SER A 369 -7.22 9.74 15.68
N VAL A 370 -7.05 8.43 15.75
CA VAL A 370 -5.83 7.74 15.32
C VAL A 370 -6.19 6.69 14.28
N GLY A 371 -5.32 6.45 13.32
CA GLY A 371 -5.64 5.50 12.27
C GLY A 371 -4.51 5.21 11.32
N ALA A 372 -4.86 4.51 10.26
CA ALA A 372 -3.96 4.19 9.18
C ALA A 372 -4.64 4.40 7.83
N LEU A 373 -3.87 4.89 6.88
CA LEU A 373 -4.27 5.14 5.51
C LEU A 373 -3.41 4.27 4.60
N TYR A 374 -4.05 3.51 3.71
CA TYR A 374 -3.40 2.77 2.64
C TYR A 374 -3.87 3.31 1.30
N PHE A 375 -2.93 3.82 0.52
CA PHE A 375 -3.18 4.31 -0.82
C PHE A 375 -2.50 3.42 -1.85
N LYS A 376 -3.27 2.91 -2.83
CA LYS A 376 -2.74 2.08 -3.92
C LYS A 376 -3.33 2.49 -5.27
N PRO A 377 -2.52 2.93 -6.22
CA PRO A 377 -2.90 2.93 -7.62
C PRO A 377 -2.90 1.48 -8.13
N VAL A 378 -4.09 0.95 -8.38
CA VAL A 378 -4.29 -0.43 -8.84
C VAL A 378 -4.01 -0.53 -10.35
N SER A 379 -4.36 0.53 -11.09
CA SER A 379 -4.09 0.66 -12.52
C SER A 379 -3.87 2.13 -12.89
N PRO A 380 -3.45 2.44 -14.12
CA PRO A 380 -3.38 3.84 -14.60
C PRO A 380 -4.69 4.61 -14.47
N LYS A 381 -5.83 3.92 -14.44
CA LYS A 381 -7.15 4.54 -14.34
C LYS A 381 -7.80 4.39 -12.96
N LEU A 382 -7.37 3.44 -12.12
CA LEU A 382 -8.02 3.13 -10.85
C LEU A 382 -7.10 3.35 -9.68
N ARG A 383 -7.53 4.17 -8.74
CA ARG A 383 -6.88 4.44 -7.44
C ARG A 383 -7.79 4.02 -6.31
N VAL A 384 -7.21 3.38 -5.32
CA VAL A 384 -7.89 2.90 -4.11
C VAL A 384 -7.26 3.58 -2.91
N ASN A 385 -8.09 4.13 -2.05
CA ASN A 385 -7.71 4.69 -0.76
C ASN A 385 -8.51 3.98 0.32
N LEU A 386 -7.84 3.26 1.21
CA LEU A 386 -8.43 2.57 2.36
C LEU A 386 -7.97 3.27 3.62
N GLN A 387 -8.87 3.56 4.52
CA GLN A 387 -8.56 4.20 5.79
C GLN A 387 -9.32 3.53 6.93
N GLY A 388 -8.61 3.23 8.01
CA GLY A 388 -9.19 2.81 9.30
C GLY A 388 -8.89 3.85 10.36
N ARG A 389 -9.84 4.13 11.25
CA ARG A 389 -9.70 5.07 12.36
C ARG A 389 -10.37 4.55 13.62
N LEU A 390 -9.81 4.94 14.75
CA LEU A 390 -10.43 4.89 16.07
C LEU A 390 -10.61 6.34 16.54
N ASN A 391 -11.81 6.69 16.94
CA ASN A 391 -12.20 8.04 17.33
C ASN A 391 -12.51 8.08 18.83
N PHE A 392 -11.95 9.08 19.52
CA PHE A 392 -12.17 9.40 20.92
C PHE A 392 -12.88 10.75 20.98
N ALA A 393 -13.96 10.85 21.71
CA ALA A 393 -14.71 12.08 21.88
C ALA A 393 -14.58 12.61 23.31
N SER A 394 -14.54 13.93 23.43
CA SER A 394 -14.58 14.62 24.72
C SER A 394 -15.98 14.56 25.32
N GLU A 395 -16.09 14.79 26.62
CA GLU A 395 -17.34 14.90 27.35
C GLU A 395 -18.35 15.84 26.69
N ASN A 396 -17.97 17.08 26.38
CA ASN A 396 -18.86 18.04 25.71
C ASN A 396 -19.41 17.54 24.37
N PHE A 397 -18.60 16.78 23.59
CA PHE A 397 -19.08 16.16 22.36
C PHE A 397 -20.09 15.07 22.67
N MET A 398 -19.79 14.20 23.64
CA MET A 398 -20.62 13.08 24.02
C MET A 398 -21.97 13.59 24.57
N ASN A 399 -21.93 14.57 25.48
CA ASN A 399 -23.12 15.18 26.07
C ASN A 399 -24.01 15.84 25.00
N THR A 400 -23.42 16.51 24.02
CA THR A 400 -24.25 17.18 22.97
C THR A 400 -24.95 16.18 22.04
N TYR A 401 -24.31 15.08 21.73
CA TYR A 401 -24.81 14.17 20.69
C TYR A 401 -25.47 12.89 21.25
N PHE A 402 -25.13 12.48 22.47
CA PHE A 402 -25.51 11.18 23.02
C PHE A 402 -26.17 11.25 24.40
N ASP A 403 -26.09 12.39 25.14
CA ASP A 403 -26.83 12.57 26.39
C ASP A 403 -28.33 12.73 26.15
N ILE A 404 -29.08 12.37 27.16
CA ILE A 404 -30.51 12.67 27.30
C ILE A 404 -30.75 13.21 28.70
N ASN A 405 -30.87 14.51 28.83
CA ASN A 405 -31.17 15.16 30.09
C ASN A 405 -32.65 15.02 30.48
N ILE A 406 -33.01 15.44 31.72
CA ILE A 406 -34.36 15.28 32.26
C ILE A 406 -35.43 15.95 31.37
N SER A 407 -35.15 17.13 30.81
CA SER A 407 -36.07 17.83 29.93
C SER A 407 -36.25 17.08 28.60
N GLN A 408 -35.19 16.62 28.01
CA GLN A 408 -35.18 15.83 26.76
C GLN A 408 -35.87 14.48 26.98
N ALA A 409 -35.67 13.79 28.13
CA ALA A 409 -36.35 12.54 28.48
C ALA A 409 -37.85 12.74 28.54
N SER A 410 -38.30 13.88 29.07
CA SER A 410 -39.74 14.20 29.16
C SER A 410 -40.35 14.50 27.80
N GLY A 411 -39.60 15.09 26.88
CA GLY A 411 -40.02 15.43 25.52
C GLY A 411 -39.95 14.28 24.53
N SER A 412 -38.95 13.40 24.66
CA SER A 412 -38.68 12.32 23.71
C SER A 412 -39.19 10.95 24.13
N SER A 413 -39.68 10.79 25.37
CA SER A 413 -40.02 9.50 25.99
C SER A 413 -38.86 8.50 26.12
N MET A 414 -37.63 8.96 25.99
CA MET A 414 -36.41 8.17 26.22
C MET A 414 -35.98 8.27 27.68
N LYS A 415 -35.13 7.35 28.11
CA LYS A 415 -34.53 7.41 29.47
C LYS A 415 -33.48 8.46 29.57
N VAL A 416 -33.37 9.06 30.77
CA VAL A 416 -32.23 9.92 31.08
C VAL A 416 -30.93 9.13 30.91
N TYR A 417 -29.97 9.72 30.22
CA TYR A 417 -28.68 9.10 29.93
C TYR A 417 -27.56 10.13 29.99
N ASP A 418 -26.46 9.76 30.58
CA ASP A 418 -25.25 10.58 30.75
C ASP A 418 -24.10 9.86 30.05
N ALA A 419 -23.53 10.47 29.03
CA ALA A 419 -22.51 9.87 28.16
C ALA A 419 -21.14 10.43 28.46
N ASP A 420 -20.28 9.64 29.06
CA ASP A 420 -18.91 10.02 29.42
C ASP A 420 -17.99 10.14 28.17
N ALA A 421 -16.92 10.94 28.35
CA ALA A 421 -15.83 11.00 27.38
C ALA A 421 -15.19 9.63 27.18
N GLY A 422 -14.89 9.25 25.95
CA GLY A 422 -14.29 7.95 25.70
C GLY A 422 -14.11 7.60 24.23
N VAL A 423 -13.97 6.31 23.95
CA VAL A 423 -13.94 5.77 22.60
C VAL A 423 -15.32 5.85 21.99
N LYS A 424 -15.48 6.74 20.99
CA LYS A 424 -16.76 6.98 20.34
C LYS A 424 -17.08 5.94 19.27
N ASP A 425 -16.14 5.67 18.37
CA ASP A 425 -16.37 4.73 17.26
C ASP A 425 -15.06 4.17 16.70
N ILE A 426 -15.20 3.05 16.00
CA ILE A 426 -14.22 2.55 15.04
C ILE A 426 -14.80 2.68 13.63
N SER A 427 -14.01 3.16 12.68
CA SER A 427 -14.47 3.42 11.33
C SER A 427 -13.49 2.95 10.26
N ALA A 428 -14.02 2.51 9.13
CA ALA A 428 -13.29 2.12 7.95
C ALA A 428 -13.89 2.77 6.71
N PHE A 429 -13.05 3.33 5.84
CA PHE A 429 -13.46 4.02 4.61
C PHE A 429 -12.70 3.50 3.42
N ASN A 430 -13.40 3.45 2.30
CA ASN A 430 -12.83 3.19 1.00
C ASN A 430 -13.19 4.35 0.06
N ILE A 431 -12.20 4.91 -0.64
CA ILE A 431 -12.44 5.85 -1.73
C ILE A 431 -11.84 5.25 -3.00
N LEU A 432 -12.68 5.04 -4.01
CA LEU A 432 -12.27 4.63 -5.33
C LEU A 432 -12.35 5.84 -6.27
N ILE A 433 -11.28 6.06 -7.02
CA ILE A 433 -11.27 7.08 -8.06
C ILE A 433 -10.93 6.41 -9.38
N TYR A 434 -11.90 6.40 -10.28
CA TYR A 434 -11.73 5.85 -11.63
C TYR A 434 -11.68 6.98 -12.66
N SER A 435 -10.58 7.09 -13.37
CA SER A 435 -10.40 8.10 -14.42
C SER A 435 -10.97 7.61 -15.73
N LEU A 436 -12.09 8.21 -16.14
CA LEU A 436 -12.73 7.97 -17.44
C LEU A 436 -11.84 8.53 -18.56
N THR A 437 -11.38 9.76 -18.39
CA THR A 437 -10.50 10.47 -19.32
C THR A 437 -9.34 11.14 -18.54
N ARG A 438 -8.54 11.98 -19.19
CA ARG A 438 -7.51 12.80 -18.52
C ARG A 438 -8.11 13.82 -17.54
N HIS A 439 -9.33 14.21 -17.76
CA HIS A 439 -10.02 15.28 -17.00
C HIS A 439 -11.15 14.73 -16.13
N TRP A 440 -11.94 13.80 -16.61
CA TRP A 440 -13.11 13.27 -15.91
C TRP A 440 -12.80 12.05 -15.07
N ASN A 441 -13.27 12.08 -13.82
CA ASN A 441 -13.19 10.95 -12.91
C ASN A 441 -14.56 10.63 -12.31
N VAL A 442 -14.79 9.36 -12.05
CA VAL A 442 -15.83 8.87 -11.15
C VAL A 442 -15.20 8.66 -9.79
N VAL A 443 -15.85 9.15 -8.76
CA VAL A 443 -15.41 8.98 -7.36
C VAL A 443 -16.51 8.21 -6.64
N SER A 444 -16.14 7.11 -6.00
CA SER A 444 -17.03 6.39 -5.10
C SER A 444 -16.46 6.36 -3.69
N PHE A 445 -17.32 6.49 -2.73
CA PHE A 445 -17.03 6.43 -1.30
C PHE A 445 -17.86 5.32 -0.67
N MET A 446 -17.23 4.49 0.15
CA MET A 446 -17.92 3.52 1.00
C MET A 446 -17.34 3.65 2.40
N GLY A 447 -18.21 3.80 3.38
CA GLY A 447 -17.84 3.94 4.78
C GLY A 447 -18.64 3.00 5.66
N PHE A 448 -17.98 2.47 6.64
CA PHE A 448 -18.58 1.76 7.75
C PHE A 448 -18.01 2.31 9.03
N SER A 449 -18.84 2.61 10.00
CA SER A 449 -18.44 2.88 11.37
C SER A 449 -19.34 2.17 12.36
N ARG A 450 -18.77 1.78 13.49
CA ARG A 450 -19.50 1.23 14.62
C ARG A 450 -19.26 2.10 15.82
N LEU A 451 -20.33 2.64 16.36
CA LEU A 451 -20.33 3.33 17.64
C LEU A 451 -19.96 2.35 18.76
N LEU A 452 -19.27 2.83 19.77
CA LEU A 452 -18.73 2.06 20.89
C LEU A 452 -19.00 2.79 22.21
N GLY A 453 -18.87 2.05 23.31
CA GLY A 453 -19.02 2.62 24.65
C GLY A 453 -20.34 3.36 24.82
N ASP A 454 -20.29 4.51 25.48
CA ASP A 454 -21.49 5.30 25.82
C ASP A 454 -22.21 5.86 24.60
N ALA A 455 -21.49 6.09 23.47
CA ALA A 455 -22.15 6.46 22.22
C ALA A 455 -23.06 5.35 21.69
N ALA A 456 -22.64 4.08 21.80
CA ALA A 456 -23.46 2.95 21.36
C ALA A 456 -24.61 2.63 22.32
N ASN A 457 -24.43 2.87 23.63
CA ASN A 457 -25.39 2.57 24.68
C ASN A 457 -26.41 3.68 24.91
N SER A 458 -26.23 4.84 24.25
CA SER A 458 -27.20 5.95 24.31
C SER A 458 -28.58 5.48 23.81
N PRO A 459 -29.67 5.83 24.49
CA PRO A 459 -31.04 5.46 24.08
C PRO A 459 -31.39 5.88 22.64
N ILE A 460 -30.83 6.99 22.16
CA ILE A 460 -31.00 7.44 20.78
C ILE A 460 -30.40 6.48 19.75
N VAL A 461 -29.43 5.66 20.16
CA VAL A 461 -28.77 4.68 19.33
C VAL A 461 -29.31 3.28 19.58
N GLU A 462 -29.47 2.90 20.87
CA GLU A 462 -29.87 1.55 21.26
C GLU A 462 -31.36 1.31 21.04
N GLU A 463 -32.25 2.28 21.38
CA GLU A 463 -33.68 2.14 21.31
C GLU A 463 -34.28 2.69 19.99
N LYS A 464 -33.67 3.69 19.38
CA LYS A 464 -34.18 4.46 18.23
C LYS A 464 -33.29 4.40 16.98
N GLY A 465 -32.27 3.59 16.97
CA GLY A 465 -31.35 3.54 15.86
C GLY A 465 -30.44 2.33 15.84
N THR A 466 -29.22 2.50 15.40
CA THR A 466 -28.21 1.42 15.33
C THR A 466 -26.78 1.93 15.52
N ALA A 467 -25.99 1.16 16.27
CA ALA A 467 -24.56 1.44 16.41
C ALA A 467 -23.77 1.21 15.11
N ASN A 468 -24.33 0.47 14.14
CA ASN A 468 -23.66 0.16 12.86
C ASN A 468 -24.08 1.18 11.79
N GLN A 469 -23.15 2.00 11.35
CA GLN A 469 -23.40 3.11 10.46
C GLN A 469 -22.77 2.87 9.09
N PHE A 470 -23.58 2.88 8.03
CA PHE A 470 -23.11 2.73 6.65
C PHE A 470 -23.25 4.04 5.89
N ARG A 471 -22.28 4.34 5.05
CA ARG A 471 -22.29 5.47 4.14
C ARG A 471 -21.85 5.02 2.76
N PHE A 472 -22.55 5.48 1.75
CA PHE A 472 -22.19 5.23 0.36
C PHE A 472 -22.33 6.51 -0.45
N GLY A 473 -21.35 6.79 -1.28
CA GLY A 473 -21.37 7.96 -2.11
C GLY A 473 -20.85 7.72 -3.51
N LEU A 474 -21.40 8.45 -4.46
CA LEU A 474 -20.98 8.42 -5.85
C LEU A 474 -21.00 9.84 -6.43
N GLY A 475 -19.97 10.14 -7.21
CA GLY A 475 -19.85 11.45 -7.82
C GLY A 475 -18.95 11.48 -9.03
N PHE A 476 -18.94 12.63 -9.67
CA PHE A 476 -18.07 12.93 -10.80
C PHE A 476 -17.21 14.15 -10.47
N SER A 477 -15.98 14.12 -10.93
CA SER A 477 -15.11 15.29 -10.82
C SER A 477 -14.36 15.56 -12.12
N TYR A 478 -14.16 16.85 -12.38
CA TYR A 478 -13.37 17.36 -13.49
C TYR A 478 -12.06 17.92 -12.96
N ARG A 479 -10.96 17.52 -13.57
CA ARG A 479 -9.60 17.99 -13.25
C ARG A 479 -9.16 18.99 -14.32
N PHE A 480 -8.70 20.16 -13.88
CA PHE A 480 -8.16 21.23 -14.71
C PHE A 480 -6.66 21.11 -14.98
#